data_c034630a7fd9e18d4fa9cd74d17db021
#
_entry.id   c034630a7fd9e18d4fa9cd74d17db021
#
_cell.length_a   1.000
_cell.length_b   1.000
_cell.length_c   1.000
_cell.angle_alpha   90.00
_cell.angle_beta   90.00
_cell.angle_gamma   90.00
#
_symmetry.space_group_name_H-M   'P 1'
#
loop_
_entity.id
_entity.type
_entity.pdbx_description
1 polymer ?
#
loop_
_entity_poly.entity_id
_entity_poly.type
_entity_poly.pdbx_seq_one_letter_code
_entity_poly.pdbx_strand_id
1 'polypeptide(L)'
;MPQNSDCPLNIAFFCDAYKPTCSGVAVSIETTAQELRSRGHRVTIYAPRYNGYEEHDPNVIRFPAGHWFRARDFPVAWPLLPRASVRTGTRFRRANYDIVHSHSPFTIGTTGARWARRNGTPIVFTFHTLYHRYLHYVPAPSAWTRSYIVWWVRQYCQLCDHIIAPSRAVAQVVSHLAPDTSRSIIPTGIDTARFASGNRASLREQLKIANDQVVLLYVGRLVREKNLEFLLRSVAPLLRQSSTRSRLVLVGGGPALEFLRELSHDLGIADKVVFTGFVPPEKTPDYYAASDMFVFASRTETQGVSIAEALAAGLPCVVVGAMGAAEAVTNGVNGIVVPPRENAFRNAVAQLLFDPQLRASMSRKARELSPSLSQSRSVDALLELYRATIDAQSS
;
A
#
# COMPACT_ATOMS: atom_id res chain seq x y z
N MET A 1 -22.23 -5.15 31.39
CA MET A 1 -21.85 -6.57 31.16
C MET A 1 -20.70 -6.58 30.22
N PRO A 2 -19.58 -7.26 30.47
CA PRO A 2 -18.50 -7.34 29.51
C PRO A 2 -19.02 -8.09 28.29
N GLN A 3 -19.12 -7.38 27.17
CA GLN A 3 -19.57 -7.96 25.91
C GLN A 3 -18.52 -8.94 25.39
N ASN A 4 -19.00 -10.11 24.98
CA ASN A 4 -18.26 -11.25 24.43
C ASN A 4 -17.27 -10.79 23.34
N SER A 5 -15.99 -10.70 23.70
CA SER A 5 -14.89 -10.35 22.78
C SER A 5 -14.70 -11.35 21.61
N ASP A 6 -15.43 -12.47 21.62
CA ASP A 6 -15.19 -13.61 20.74
C ASP A 6 -16.30 -13.88 19.69
N CYS A 7 -17.36 -13.06 19.61
CA CYS A 7 -18.39 -13.28 18.60
C CYS A 7 -17.87 -12.99 17.19
N PRO A 8 -18.02 -13.94 16.24
CA PRO A 8 -17.70 -13.72 14.84
C PRO A 8 -18.50 -12.59 14.21
N LEU A 9 -17.84 -11.63 13.59
CA LEU A 9 -18.48 -10.55 12.84
C LEU A 9 -18.75 -10.97 11.40
N ASN A 10 -19.81 -10.41 10.83
CA ASN A 10 -20.14 -10.49 9.41
C ASN A 10 -19.84 -9.16 8.74
N ILE A 11 -18.79 -9.09 7.95
CA ILE A 11 -18.13 -7.86 7.47
C ILE A 11 -18.31 -7.75 5.95
N ALA A 12 -18.71 -6.59 5.45
CA ALA A 12 -18.75 -6.30 4.02
C ALA A 12 -17.64 -5.33 3.62
N PHE A 13 -16.72 -5.74 2.76
CA PHE A 13 -15.69 -4.88 2.16
C PHE A 13 -16.17 -4.34 0.82
N PHE A 14 -16.01 -3.03 0.59
CA PHE A 14 -16.36 -2.37 -0.68
C PHE A 14 -15.12 -1.69 -1.27
N CYS A 15 -14.70 -2.10 -2.47
CA CYS A 15 -13.50 -1.59 -3.10
C CYS A 15 -13.66 -1.39 -4.61
N ASP A 16 -13.16 -0.27 -5.14
CA ASP A 16 -13.15 0.02 -6.58
C ASP A 16 -11.91 -0.55 -7.31
N ALA A 17 -10.95 -1.14 -6.57
CA ALA A 17 -9.80 -1.86 -7.10
C ALA A 17 -9.53 -3.12 -6.27
N TYR A 18 -9.48 -4.28 -6.93
CA TYR A 18 -9.21 -5.58 -6.33
C TYR A 18 -8.54 -6.51 -7.35
N LYS A 19 -8.24 -7.76 -6.97
CA LYS A 19 -7.69 -8.76 -7.93
C LYS A 19 -8.43 -8.74 -9.28
N PRO A 20 -7.73 -8.90 -10.39
CA PRO A 20 -6.32 -9.29 -10.55
C PRO A 20 -5.33 -8.11 -10.46
N THR A 21 -5.77 -6.90 -10.12
CA THR A 21 -4.88 -5.73 -10.04
C THR A 21 -3.89 -5.90 -8.90
N CYS A 22 -2.59 -5.88 -9.22
CA CYS A 22 -1.51 -5.88 -8.24
C CYS A 22 -1.22 -4.46 -7.75
N SER A 23 -2.00 -3.97 -6.79
CA SER A 23 -1.79 -2.68 -6.14
C SER A 23 -1.65 -2.86 -4.63
N GLY A 24 -0.96 -1.95 -3.94
CA GLY A 24 -0.86 -1.99 -2.48
C GLY A 24 -2.22 -2.00 -1.78
N VAL A 25 -3.24 -1.35 -2.36
CA VAL A 25 -4.61 -1.36 -1.85
C VAL A 25 -5.24 -2.75 -1.99
N ALA A 26 -5.12 -3.38 -3.17
CA ALA A 26 -5.67 -4.73 -3.40
C ALA A 26 -5.01 -5.78 -2.49
N VAL A 27 -3.69 -5.69 -2.31
CA VAL A 27 -2.95 -6.57 -1.39
C VAL A 27 -3.40 -6.35 0.05
N SER A 28 -3.54 -5.09 0.49
CA SER A 28 -4.03 -4.75 1.84
C SER A 28 -5.42 -5.33 2.12
N ILE A 29 -6.36 -5.19 1.17
CA ILE A 29 -7.72 -5.72 1.28
C ILE A 29 -7.68 -7.25 1.38
N GLU A 30 -6.93 -7.91 0.52
CA GLU A 30 -6.79 -9.36 0.49
C GLU A 30 -6.24 -9.91 1.80
N THR A 31 -5.07 -9.40 2.23
CA THR A 31 -4.40 -9.88 3.44
C THR A 31 -5.24 -9.62 4.70
N THR A 32 -5.91 -8.45 4.77
CA THR A 32 -6.83 -8.15 5.87
C THR A 32 -8.05 -9.08 5.88
N ALA A 33 -8.64 -9.35 4.72
CA ALA A 33 -9.77 -10.28 4.63
C ALA A 33 -9.37 -11.71 4.99
N GLN A 34 -8.19 -12.17 4.56
CA GLN A 34 -7.66 -13.49 4.92
C GLN A 34 -7.42 -13.61 6.42
N GLU A 35 -6.79 -12.62 7.04
CA GLU A 35 -6.53 -12.63 8.48
C GLU A 35 -7.83 -12.60 9.30
N LEU A 36 -8.82 -11.79 8.93
CA LEU A 36 -10.13 -11.78 9.56
C LEU A 36 -10.84 -13.14 9.43
N ARG A 37 -10.78 -13.76 8.25
CA ARG A 37 -11.37 -15.08 8.01
C ARG A 37 -10.68 -16.19 8.80
N SER A 38 -9.35 -16.14 8.92
CA SER A 38 -8.58 -17.10 9.73
C SER A 38 -8.94 -17.05 11.22
N ARG A 39 -9.43 -15.89 11.67
CA ARG A 39 -9.95 -15.68 13.05
C ARG A 39 -11.45 -16.00 13.20
N GLY A 40 -12.07 -16.58 12.20
CA GLY A 40 -13.47 -17.01 12.23
C GLY A 40 -14.50 -15.95 11.83
N HIS A 41 -14.09 -14.74 11.44
CA HIS A 41 -15.02 -13.73 10.94
C HIS A 41 -15.45 -14.04 9.49
N ARG A 42 -16.67 -13.61 9.11
CA ARG A 42 -17.15 -13.72 7.74
C ARG A 42 -16.88 -12.41 7.00
N VAL A 43 -16.13 -12.48 5.90
CA VAL A 43 -15.80 -11.30 5.09
C VAL A 43 -16.27 -11.52 3.66
N THR A 44 -17.19 -10.68 3.20
CA THR A 44 -17.64 -10.61 1.80
C THR A 44 -17.03 -9.39 1.13
N ILE A 45 -16.41 -9.56 -0.04
CA ILE A 45 -15.75 -8.48 -0.78
C ILE A 45 -16.59 -8.11 -2.00
N TYR A 46 -16.98 -6.84 -2.10
CA TYR A 46 -17.67 -6.26 -3.24
C TYR A 46 -16.65 -5.49 -4.10
N ALA A 47 -16.43 -5.98 -5.34
CA ALA A 47 -15.35 -5.51 -6.21
C ALA A 47 -15.80 -5.38 -7.68
N PRO A 48 -15.08 -4.65 -8.55
CA PRO A 48 -15.38 -4.59 -9.97
C PRO A 48 -15.07 -5.92 -10.68
N ARG A 49 -15.78 -6.22 -11.78
CA ARG A 49 -15.45 -7.28 -12.69
C ARG A 49 -14.31 -6.83 -13.61
N TYR A 50 -13.36 -7.72 -13.85
CA TYR A 50 -12.29 -7.52 -14.83
C TYR A 50 -12.50 -8.45 -16.02
N ASN A 51 -12.29 -7.95 -17.22
CA ASN A 51 -12.38 -8.77 -18.42
C ASN A 51 -11.26 -9.83 -18.44
N GLY A 52 -11.62 -11.07 -18.75
CA GLY A 52 -10.65 -12.18 -18.79
C GLY A 52 -10.19 -12.71 -17.42
N TYR A 53 -10.76 -12.20 -16.31
CA TYR A 53 -10.50 -12.73 -14.98
C TYR A 53 -11.73 -13.47 -14.45
N GLU A 54 -11.52 -14.72 -14.05
CA GLU A 54 -12.52 -15.54 -13.40
C GLU A 54 -12.33 -15.52 -11.88
N GLU A 55 -13.42 -15.25 -11.15
CA GLU A 55 -13.38 -15.21 -9.69
C GLU A 55 -13.63 -16.57 -9.09
N HIS A 56 -12.70 -17.05 -8.27
CA HIS A 56 -12.77 -18.36 -7.63
C HIS A 56 -13.16 -18.30 -6.14
N ASP A 57 -13.09 -17.11 -5.50
CA ASP A 57 -13.53 -16.93 -4.12
C ASP A 57 -15.05 -16.68 -4.05
N PRO A 58 -15.84 -17.63 -3.49
CA PRO A 58 -17.30 -17.49 -3.39
C PRO A 58 -17.75 -16.30 -2.53
N ASN A 59 -16.85 -15.76 -1.73
CA ASN A 59 -17.09 -14.58 -0.90
C ASN A 59 -16.77 -13.26 -1.60
N VAL A 60 -16.39 -13.30 -2.89
CA VAL A 60 -16.21 -12.10 -3.71
C VAL A 60 -17.38 -11.90 -4.65
N ILE A 61 -18.02 -10.75 -4.56
CA ILE A 61 -19.16 -10.37 -5.40
C ILE A 61 -18.69 -9.32 -6.40
N ARG A 62 -18.75 -9.67 -7.68
CA ARG A 62 -18.30 -8.81 -8.76
C ARG A 62 -19.42 -7.96 -9.35
N PHE A 63 -19.25 -6.62 -9.35
CA PHE A 63 -20.09 -5.69 -10.07
C PHE A 63 -19.70 -5.64 -11.55
N PRO A 64 -20.67 -5.52 -12.49
CA PRO A 64 -20.36 -5.20 -13.87
C PRO A 64 -19.51 -3.92 -13.94
N ALA A 65 -18.47 -3.95 -14.75
CA ALA A 65 -17.56 -2.82 -14.90
C ALA A 65 -17.12 -2.69 -16.36
N GLY A 66 -16.81 -1.46 -16.78
CA GLY A 66 -16.27 -1.14 -18.08
C GLY A 66 -14.94 -0.41 -17.96
N HIS A 67 -14.14 -0.44 -19.01
CA HIS A 67 -12.87 0.29 -19.07
C HIS A 67 -13.11 1.68 -19.67
N TRP A 68 -12.66 2.73 -18.99
CA TRP A 68 -12.59 4.07 -19.56
C TRP A 68 -11.31 4.16 -20.41
N PHE A 69 -11.39 4.81 -21.58
CA PHE A 69 -10.35 4.84 -22.62
C PHE A 69 -8.90 5.13 -22.17
N ARG A 70 -8.68 5.75 -21.01
CA ARG A 70 -7.35 6.10 -20.50
C ARG A 70 -6.95 5.38 -19.21
N ALA A 71 -7.86 4.63 -18.59
CA ALA A 71 -7.59 3.88 -17.35
C ALA A 71 -7.78 2.37 -17.58
N ARG A 72 -6.97 1.80 -18.50
CA ARG A 72 -7.06 0.36 -18.84
C ARG A 72 -6.89 -0.56 -17.64
N ASP A 73 -6.13 -0.12 -16.63
CA ASP A 73 -5.83 -0.93 -15.43
C ASP A 73 -6.88 -0.80 -14.33
N PHE A 74 -7.82 0.17 -14.44
CA PHE A 74 -8.83 0.41 -13.40
C PHE A 74 -10.22 0.46 -14.04
N PRO A 75 -10.97 -0.66 -14.02
CA PRO A 75 -12.34 -0.67 -14.52
C PRO A 75 -13.24 0.19 -13.64
N VAL A 76 -14.09 1.00 -14.27
CA VAL A 76 -15.13 1.74 -13.58
C VAL A 76 -16.36 0.85 -13.45
N ALA A 77 -16.73 0.52 -12.24
CA ALA A 77 -17.93 -0.28 -11.98
C ALA A 77 -19.22 0.51 -12.24
N TRP A 78 -20.22 -0.19 -12.73
CA TRP A 78 -21.58 0.32 -12.98
C TRP A 78 -22.58 -0.28 -11.97
N PRO A 79 -22.47 0.03 -10.66
CA PRO A 79 -23.34 -0.55 -9.64
C PRO A 79 -24.80 -0.11 -9.78
N LEU A 80 -25.06 0.92 -10.58
CA LEU A 80 -26.40 1.50 -10.81
C LEU A 80 -27.14 0.85 -11.98
N LEU A 81 -26.59 -0.14 -12.69
CA LEU A 81 -27.36 -0.90 -13.67
C LEU A 81 -28.54 -1.60 -12.96
N PRO A 82 -29.82 -1.32 -13.35
CA PRO A 82 -30.98 -1.69 -12.54
C PRO A 82 -31.03 -3.16 -12.12
N ARG A 83 -30.77 -4.07 -13.04
CA ARG A 83 -30.82 -5.53 -12.76
C ARG A 83 -29.69 -6.01 -11.83
N ALA A 84 -28.49 -5.50 -12.01
CA ALA A 84 -27.33 -5.86 -11.18
C ALA A 84 -27.45 -5.25 -9.77
N SER A 85 -27.88 -3.99 -9.69
CA SER A 85 -28.07 -3.27 -8.42
C SER A 85 -29.15 -3.91 -7.55
N VAL A 86 -30.30 -4.30 -8.13
CA VAL A 86 -31.41 -4.91 -7.38
C VAL A 86 -30.99 -6.26 -6.82
N ARG A 87 -30.40 -7.14 -7.64
CA ARG A 87 -29.97 -8.49 -7.19
C ARG A 87 -28.88 -8.42 -6.10
N THR A 88 -27.86 -7.60 -6.31
CA THR A 88 -26.75 -7.47 -5.37
C THR A 88 -27.18 -6.74 -4.10
N GLY A 89 -28.02 -5.71 -4.20
CA GLY A 89 -28.59 -5.00 -3.05
C GLY A 89 -29.53 -5.86 -2.21
N THR A 90 -30.31 -6.77 -2.84
CA THR A 90 -31.12 -7.76 -2.11
C THR A 90 -30.23 -8.76 -1.37
N ARG A 91 -29.11 -9.21 -1.99
CA ARG A 91 -28.13 -10.09 -1.33
C ARG A 91 -27.49 -9.37 -0.15
N PHE A 92 -27.10 -8.11 -0.30
CA PHE A 92 -26.55 -7.29 0.78
C PHE A 92 -27.52 -7.22 1.97
N ARG A 93 -28.77 -6.84 1.74
CA ARG A 93 -29.79 -6.75 2.82
C ARG A 93 -30.02 -8.07 3.55
N ARG A 94 -30.07 -9.19 2.81
CA ARG A 94 -30.29 -10.53 3.40
C ARG A 94 -29.07 -11.03 4.20
N ALA A 95 -27.88 -10.51 3.92
CA ALA A 95 -26.66 -10.96 4.57
C ALA A 95 -26.54 -10.46 6.02
N ASN A 96 -27.28 -9.39 6.40
CA ASN A 96 -27.23 -8.80 7.76
C ASN A 96 -25.80 -8.57 8.22
N TYR A 97 -25.10 -7.66 7.54
CA TYR A 97 -23.73 -7.31 7.93
C TYR A 97 -23.72 -6.49 9.22
N ASP A 98 -22.79 -6.81 10.11
CA ASP A 98 -22.55 -6.08 11.36
C ASP A 98 -21.85 -4.75 11.08
N ILE A 99 -21.00 -4.72 10.03
CA ILE A 99 -20.24 -3.53 9.64
C ILE A 99 -19.92 -3.53 8.15
N VAL A 100 -19.87 -2.35 7.56
CA VAL A 100 -19.37 -2.09 6.22
C VAL A 100 -18.01 -1.40 6.30
N HIS A 101 -16.99 -1.97 5.67
CA HIS A 101 -15.68 -1.34 5.53
C HIS A 101 -15.43 -0.97 4.07
N SER A 102 -15.38 0.30 3.79
CA SER A 102 -15.08 0.82 2.46
C SER A 102 -13.59 1.12 2.31
N HIS A 103 -13.05 0.80 1.13
CA HIS A 103 -11.65 1.04 0.79
C HIS A 103 -11.47 2.10 -0.31
N SER A 104 -12.57 2.66 -0.81
CA SER A 104 -12.54 3.72 -1.82
C SER A 104 -13.81 4.56 -1.79
N PRO A 105 -13.77 5.87 -2.12
CA PRO A 105 -14.92 6.76 -2.08
C PRO A 105 -15.68 6.83 -3.41
N PHE A 106 -15.38 5.93 -4.38
CA PHE A 106 -15.94 6.01 -5.73
C PHE A 106 -17.20 5.13 -5.89
N THR A 107 -17.39 4.55 -7.05
CA THR A 107 -18.66 3.92 -7.46
C THR A 107 -19.10 2.79 -6.52
N ILE A 108 -18.23 1.84 -6.24
CA ILE A 108 -18.55 0.69 -5.36
C ILE A 108 -18.58 1.13 -3.90
N GLY A 109 -17.60 1.90 -3.45
CA GLY A 109 -17.58 2.41 -2.09
C GLY A 109 -18.80 3.28 -1.77
N THR A 110 -19.18 4.21 -2.67
CA THR A 110 -20.40 5.02 -2.51
C THR A 110 -21.67 4.17 -2.48
N THR A 111 -21.71 3.09 -3.26
CA THR A 111 -22.82 2.15 -3.23
C THR A 111 -22.91 1.43 -1.89
N GLY A 112 -21.78 0.97 -1.36
CA GLY A 112 -21.67 0.35 -0.04
C GLY A 112 -22.15 1.30 1.07
N ALA A 113 -21.67 2.55 1.05
CA ALA A 113 -22.05 3.57 2.01
C ALA A 113 -23.57 3.85 2.00
N ARG A 114 -24.17 3.97 0.81
CA ARG A 114 -25.62 4.18 0.68
C ARG A 114 -26.42 2.98 1.18
N TRP A 115 -25.96 1.75 0.93
CA TRP A 115 -26.64 0.56 1.42
C TRP A 115 -26.49 0.41 2.93
N ALA A 116 -25.32 0.68 3.48
CA ALA A 116 -25.07 0.70 4.92
C ALA A 116 -26.04 1.67 5.62
N ARG A 117 -26.07 2.92 5.18
CA ARG A 117 -26.99 3.94 5.75
C ARG A 117 -28.47 3.56 5.69
N ARG A 118 -28.91 2.95 4.57
CA ARG A 118 -30.32 2.50 4.42
C ARG A 118 -30.69 1.32 5.32
N ASN A 119 -29.71 0.54 5.75
CA ASN A 119 -29.92 -0.64 6.60
C ASN A 119 -29.53 -0.40 8.06
N GLY A 120 -29.11 0.83 8.42
CA GLY A 120 -28.63 1.12 9.78
C GLY A 120 -27.34 0.37 10.13
N THR A 121 -26.53 -0.02 9.12
CA THR A 121 -25.25 -0.72 9.34
C THR A 121 -24.13 0.31 9.47
N PRO A 122 -23.27 0.23 10.49
CA PRO A 122 -22.12 1.13 10.64
C PRO A 122 -21.15 1.03 9.47
N ILE A 123 -20.56 2.17 9.11
CA ILE A 123 -19.60 2.25 8.01
C ILE A 123 -18.26 2.84 8.44
N VAL A 124 -17.20 2.11 8.13
CA VAL A 124 -15.81 2.54 8.31
C VAL A 124 -15.16 2.72 6.94
N PHE A 125 -14.27 3.71 6.80
CA PHE A 125 -13.56 3.97 5.55
C PHE A 125 -12.05 4.04 5.80
N THR A 126 -11.26 3.22 5.08
CA THR A 126 -9.79 3.36 5.07
C THR A 126 -9.35 4.29 3.94
N PHE A 127 -8.65 5.36 4.31
CA PHE A 127 -8.17 6.39 3.40
C PHE A 127 -6.84 5.97 2.75
N HIS A 128 -6.89 5.07 1.77
CA HIS A 128 -5.69 4.49 1.14
C HIS A 128 -4.94 5.45 0.21
N THR A 129 -5.59 6.46 -0.37
CA THR A 129 -5.04 7.24 -1.47
C THR A 129 -5.28 8.74 -1.28
N LEU A 130 -4.26 9.55 -1.51
CA LEU A 130 -4.36 11.01 -1.55
C LEU A 130 -4.94 11.46 -2.90
N TYR A 131 -6.24 11.28 -3.09
CA TYR A 131 -6.94 11.44 -4.38
C TYR A 131 -6.63 12.77 -5.09
N HIS A 132 -6.46 13.85 -4.34
CA HIS A 132 -6.12 15.17 -4.89
C HIS A 132 -4.70 15.26 -5.50
N ARG A 133 -3.82 14.30 -5.23
CA ARG A 133 -2.47 14.22 -5.80
C ARG A 133 -2.39 13.33 -7.05
N TYR A 134 -3.45 12.57 -7.35
CA TYR A 134 -3.51 11.62 -8.47
C TYR A 134 -4.37 12.14 -9.63
N LEU A 135 -4.56 13.45 -9.75
CA LEU A 135 -5.36 14.08 -10.80
C LEU A 135 -4.83 13.87 -12.21
N HIS A 136 -3.55 13.54 -12.36
CA HIS A 136 -2.95 13.24 -13.67
C HIS A 136 -3.52 11.97 -14.33
N TYR A 137 -4.23 11.12 -13.55
CA TYR A 137 -4.99 9.99 -14.09
C TYR A 137 -6.39 10.38 -14.58
N VAL A 138 -6.84 11.60 -14.27
CA VAL A 138 -8.16 12.08 -14.70
C VAL A 138 -8.04 12.80 -16.05
N PRO A 139 -8.94 12.53 -17.02
CA PRO A 139 -9.00 13.31 -18.27
C PRO A 139 -9.18 14.80 -17.97
N ALA A 140 -8.38 15.65 -18.62
CA ALA A 140 -8.39 17.11 -18.45
C ALA A 140 -8.26 17.59 -16.97
N PRO A 141 -7.07 17.38 -16.34
CA PRO A 141 -6.83 17.86 -15.00
C PRO A 141 -6.90 19.40 -14.97
N SER A 142 -7.86 19.93 -14.22
CA SER A 142 -8.07 21.37 -14.05
C SER A 142 -8.24 21.69 -12.56
N ALA A 143 -8.17 22.99 -12.21
CA ALA A 143 -8.47 23.42 -10.85
C ALA A 143 -9.89 23.02 -10.42
N TRP A 144 -10.84 23.05 -11.33
CA TRP A 144 -12.23 22.62 -11.10
C TRP A 144 -12.33 21.11 -10.81
N THR A 145 -11.63 20.28 -11.58
CA THR A 145 -11.59 18.83 -11.34
C THR A 145 -11.00 18.51 -9.96
N ARG A 146 -9.96 19.25 -9.58
CA ARG A 146 -9.34 19.10 -8.25
C ARG A 146 -10.32 19.47 -7.14
N SER A 147 -10.97 20.62 -7.25
CA SER A 147 -11.95 21.09 -6.26
C SER A 147 -13.13 20.12 -6.16
N TYR A 148 -13.61 19.61 -7.28
CA TYR A 148 -14.68 18.62 -7.32
C TYR A 148 -14.28 17.31 -6.63
N ILE A 149 -13.08 16.76 -6.88
CA ILE A 149 -12.61 15.53 -6.22
C ILE A 149 -12.46 15.74 -4.71
N VAL A 150 -11.90 16.88 -4.29
CA VAL A 150 -11.77 17.20 -2.86
C VAL A 150 -13.15 17.32 -2.21
N TRP A 151 -14.08 18.02 -2.86
CA TRP A 151 -15.46 18.11 -2.39
C TRP A 151 -16.14 16.74 -2.30
N TRP A 152 -16.01 15.91 -3.34
CA TRP A 152 -16.56 14.55 -3.38
C TRP A 152 -16.04 13.68 -2.24
N VAL A 153 -14.71 13.66 -2.04
CA VAL A 153 -14.07 12.89 -0.96
C VAL A 153 -14.54 13.40 0.40
N ARG A 154 -14.66 14.72 0.58
CA ARG A 154 -15.21 15.31 1.81
C ARG A 154 -16.63 14.84 2.08
N GLN A 155 -17.52 14.90 1.08
CA GLN A 155 -18.91 14.42 1.22
C GLN A 155 -18.93 12.92 1.56
N TYR A 156 -18.06 12.14 0.94
CA TYR A 156 -17.95 10.72 1.24
C TYR A 156 -17.48 10.45 2.68
N CYS A 157 -16.48 11.14 3.14
CA CYS A 157 -15.99 11.03 4.52
C CYS A 157 -17.10 11.34 5.55
N GLN A 158 -17.96 12.31 5.27
CA GLN A 158 -19.10 12.65 6.12
C GLN A 158 -20.21 11.58 6.15
N LEU A 159 -20.23 10.67 5.17
CA LEU A 159 -21.14 9.52 5.20
C LEU A 159 -20.63 8.38 6.11
N CYS A 160 -19.36 8.40 6.47
CA CYS A 160 -18.75 7.35 7.26
C CYS A 160 -18.81 7.65 8.76
N ASP A 161 -19.04 6.63 9.58
CA ASP A 161 -19.07 6.78 11.03
C ASP A 161 -17.66 6.87 11.60
N HIS A 162 -16.69 6.23 10.92
CA HIS A 162 -15.29 6.31 11.31
C HIS A 162 -14.34 6.23 10.10
N ILE A 163 -13.22 6.97 10.15
CA ILE A 163 -12.19 6.96 9.12
C ILE A 163 -10.90 6.36 9.68
N ILE A 164 -10.33 5.39 8.95
CA ILE A 164 -9.02 4.83 9.23
C ILE A 164 -7.99 5.53 8.36
N ALA A 165 -7.00 6.14 9.00
CA ALA A 165 -5.82 6.69 8.36
C ALA A 165 -4.64 5.72 8.52
N PRO A 166 -3.93 5.35 7.44
CA PRO A 166 -2.80 4.42 7.54
C PRO A 166 -1.54 5.06 8.14
N SER A 167 -1.54 6.37 8.39
CA SER A 167 -0.43 7.12 8.97
C SER A 167 -0.91 8.41 9.63
N ARG A 168 -0.07 9.01 10.48
CA ARG A 168 -0.33 10.32 11.10
C ARG A 168 -0.45 11.43 10.06
N ALA A 169 0.39 11.39 9.03
CA ALA A 169 0.33 12.36 7.93
C ALA A 169 -1.02 12.30 7.20
N VAL A 170 -1.57 11.10 6.97
CA VAL A 170 -2.92 10.95 6.37
C VAL A 170 -4.00 11.37 7.37
N ALA A 171 -3.86 11.06 8.66
CA ALA A 171 -4.81 11.51 9.68
C ALA A 171 -4.91 13.04 9.73
N GLN A 172 -3.80 13.77 9.56
CA GLN A 172 -3.80 15.23 9.43
C GLN A 172 -4.55 15.70 8.16
N VAL A 173 -4.35 15.04 7.02
CA VAL A 173 -5.12 15.35 5.80
C VAL A 173 -6.61 15.14 6.03
N VAL A 174 -7.00 14.01 6.63
CA VAL A 174 -8.39 13.68 6.95
C VAL A 174 -9.00 14.70 7.92
N SER A 175 -8.24 15.17 8.92
CA SER A 175 -8.73 16.18 9.88
C SER A 175 -9.13 17.50 9.23
N HIS A 176 -8.49 17.86 8.11
CA HIS A 176 -8.87 19.06 7.33
C HIS A 176 -10.03 18.79 6.37
N LEU A 177 -10.15 17.55 5.87
CA LEU A 177 -11.21 17.17 4.94
C LEU A 177 -12.56 16.91 5.66
N ALA A 178 -12.53 16.27 6.80
CA ALA A 178 -13.70 15.85 7.57
C ALA A 178 -13.41 16.03 9.09
N PRO A 179 -13.42 17.27 9.59
CA PRO A 179 -13.04 17.56 10.98
C PRO A 179 -13.97 16.89 11.99
N ASP A 180 -15.25 16.75 11.66
CA ASP A 180 -16.28 16.24 12.55
C ASP A 180 -16.42 14.71 12.52
N THR A 181 -15.74 14.02 11.60
CA THR A 181 -15.77 12.55 11.51
C THR A 181 -14.70 11.94 12.40
N SER A 182 -15.08 10.97 13.21
CA SER A 182 -14.15 10.19 14.05
C SER A 182 -13.08 9.51 13.22
N ARG A 183 -11.84 9.45 13.73
CA ARG A 183 -10.72 8.86 13.00
C ARG A 183 -9.72 8.16 13.91
N SER A 184 -9.13 7.08 13.41
CA SER A 184 -8.04 6.34 14.05
C SER A 184 -6.89 6.12 13.10
N ILE A 185 -5.68 5.92 13.66
CA ILE A 185 -4.50 5.58 12.89
C ILE A 185 -4.29 4.09 13.00
N ILE A 186 -4.57 3.35 11.92
CA ILE A 186 -4.34 1.91 11.84
C ILE A 186 -3.54 1.65 10.56
N PRO A 187 -2.23 1.43 10.67
CA PRO A 187 -1.39 1.07 9.53
C PRO A 187 -1.81 -0.28 8.94
N THR A 188 -1.69 -0.42 7.63
CA THR A 188 -1.79 -1.73 6.97
C THR A 188 -0.67 -2.61 7.49
N GLY A 189 -1.02 -3.74 8.07
CA GLY A 189 -0.06 -4.75 8.51
C GLY A 189 0.48 -5.58 7.35
N ILE A 190 1.57 -6.28 7.60
CA ILE A 190 2.21 -7.18 6.65
C ILE A 190 2.46 -8.55 7.26
N ASP A 191 2.63 -9.57 6.42
CA ASP A 191 3.09 -10.90 6.86
C ASP A 191 4.61 -10.84 7.13
N THR A 192 4.98 -10.52 8.36
CA THR A 192 6.38 -10.35 8.75
C THR A 192 7.19 -11.65 8.67
N ALA A 193 6.56 -12.80 8.91
CA ALA A 193 7.22 -14.10 8.83
C ALA A 193 7.60 -14.43 7.39
N ARG A 194 6.71 -14.17 6.44
CA ARG A 194 6.94 -14.35 5.01
C ARG A 194 8.13 -13.52 4.51
N PHE A 195 8.23 -12.23 4.89
CA PHE A 195 9.33 -11.37 4.45
C PHE A 195 10.66 -11.70 5.14
N ALA A 196 10.62 -12.32 6.31
CA ALA A 196 11.82 -12.81 6.99
C ALA A 196 12.38 -14.13 6.40
N SER A 197 11.62 -14.86 5.57
CA SER A 197 11.94 -16.22 5.10
C SER A 197 12.50 -16.31 3.67
N GLY A 198 12.82 -15.19 3.02
CA GLY A 198 13.31 -15.17 1.63
C GLY A 198 14.68 -15.85 1.44
N ASN A 199 14.91 -16.39 0.25
CA ASN A 199 16.12 -17.13 -0.11
C ASN A 199 17.19 -16.21 -0.75
N ARG A 200 18.11 -15.71 0.08
CA ARG A 200 19.23 -14.83 -0.35
C ARG A 200 20.15 -15.47 -1.39
N ALA A 201 20.59 -16.71 -1.14
CA ALA A 201 21.63 -17.35 -1.95
C ALA A 201 21.14 -17.62 -3.38
N SER A 202 19.98 -18.25 -3.50
CA SER A 202 19.39 -18.61 -4.80
C SER A 202 19.15 -17.37 -5.69
N LEU A 203 18.61 -16.29 -5.13
CA LEU A 203 18.34 -15.10 -5.94
C LEU A 203 19.61 -14.35 -6.32
N ARG A 204 20.62 -14.27 -5.45
CA ARG A 204 21.91 -13.64 -5.79
C ARG A 204 22.60 -14.39 -6.94
N GLU A 205 22.56 -15.73 -6.94
CA GLU A 205 23.06 -16.57 -8.03
C GLU A 205 22.30 -16.27 -9.33
N GLN A 206 20.98 -16.28 -9.30
CA GLN A 206 20.13 -15.98 -10.46
C GLN A 206 20.42 -14.60 -11.06
N LEU A 207 20.63 -13.59 -10.22
CA LEU A 207 20.90 -12.21 -10.65
C LEU A 207 22.41 -11.96 -10.90
N LYS A 208 23.27 -12.98 -10.77
CA LYS A 208 24.74 -12.89 -10.91
C LYS A 208 25.33 -11.80 -10.01
N ILE A 209 24.87 -11.74 -8.76
CA ILE A 209 25.34 -10.80 -7.73
C ILE A 209 26.35 -11.52 -6.85
N ALA A 210 27.60 -11.07 -6.85
CA ALA A 210 28.62 -11.65 -6.00
C ALA A 210 28.34 -11.40 -4.49
N ASN A 211 28.85 -12.29 -3.62
CA ASN A 211 28.56 -12.22 -2.18
C ASN A 211 29.12 -10.96 -1.50
N ASP A 212 30.16 -10.39 -2.05
CA ASP A 212 30.84 -9.17 -1.57
C ASP A 212 30.19 -7.87 -2.11
N GLN A 213 29.23 -7.98 -3.02
CA GLN A 213 28.49 -6.82 -3.53
C GLN A 213 27.40 -6.38 -2.54
N VAL A 214 27.29 -5.07 -2.32
CA VAL A 214 26.20 -4.47 -1.55
C VAL A 214 25.03 -4.15 -2.49
N VAL A 215 23.85 -4.64 -2.16
CA VAL A 215 22.65 -4.50 -2.97
C VAL A 215 21.68 -3.47 -2.37
N LEU A 216 21.44 -2.41 -3.13
CA LEU A 216 20.38 -1.44 -2.89
C LEU A 216 19.11 -1.96 -3.54
N LEU A 217 18.00 -2.00 -2.82
CA LEU A 217 16.72 -2.49 -3.32
C LEU A 217 15.65 -1.40 -3.34
N TYR A 218 14.89 -1.36 -4.41
CA TYR A 218 13.60 -0.71 -4.50
C TYR A 218 12.53 -1.73 -4.95
N VAL A 219 11.36 -1.70 -4.33
CA VAL A 219 10.21 -2.53 -4.72
C VAL A 219 8.99 -1.64 -4.89
N GLY A 220 8.35 -1.71 -6.06
CA GLY A 220 7.15 -0.96 -6.36
C GLY A 220 6.94 -0.69 -7.84
N ARG A 221 5.80 -0.08 -8.18
CA ARG A 221 5.51 0.32 -9.57
C ARG A 221 6.52 1.35 -10.07
N LEU A 222 6.96 1.21 -11.32
CA LEU A 222 7.85 2.18 -11.96
C LEU A 222 7.02 3.28 -12.61
N VAL A 223 6.59 4.25 -11.79
CA VAL A 223 5.76 5.39 -12.16
C VAL A 223 6.35 6.69 -11.63
N ARG A 224 5.96 7.83 -12.23
CA ARG A 224 6.52 9.15 -11.93
C ARG A 224 6.43 9.53 -10.44
N GLU A 225 5.31 9.23 -9.79
CA GLU A 225 5.06 9.55 -8.38
C GLU A 225 5.99 8.82 -7.40
N LYS A 226 6.64 7.75 -7.83
CA LYS A 226 7.65 7.03 -7.02
C LYS A 226 9.03 7.71 -7.04
N ASN A 227 9.18 8.77 -7.84
CA ASN A 227 10.37 9.65 -7.85
C ASN A 227 11.69 8.91 -8.11
N LEU A 228 11.66 7.91 -9.01
CA LEU A 228 12.81 7.04 -9.31
C LEU A 228 13.92 7.75 -10.08
N GLU A 229 13.60 8.81 -10.83
CA GLU A 229 14.59 9.69 -11.43
C GLU A 229 15.49 10.31 -10.36
N PHE A 230 14.89 10.90 -9.32
CA PHE A 230 15.63 11.42 -8.17
C PHE A 230 16.50 10.35 -7.50
N LEU A 231 15.96 9.13 -7.33
CA LEU A 231 16.69 8.01 -6.74
C LEU A 231 17.93 7.68 -7.58
N LEU A 232 17.78 7.48 -8.90
CA LEU A 232 18.90 7.16 -9.80
C LEU A 232 19.96 8.27 -9.80
N ARG A 233 19.56 9.55 -9.93
CA ARG A 233 20.50 10.68 -9.87
C ARG A 233 21.24 10.75 -8.54
N SER A 234 20.55 10.48 -7.44
CA SER A 234 21.14 10.49 -6.11
C SER A 234 22.21 9.41 -5.92
N VAL A 235 21.95 8.17 -6.37
CA VAL A 235 22.86 7.05 -6.13
C VAL A 235 23.91 6.85 -7.23
N ALA A 236 23.72 7.41 -8.43
CA ALA A 236 24.64 7.23 -9.55
C ALA A 236 26.12 7.56 -9.24
N PRO A 237 26.44 8.66 -8.52
CA PRO A 237 27.84 8.92 -8.15
C PRO A 237 28.48 7.83 -7.29
N LEU A 238 27.67 7.14 -6.44
CA LEU A 238 28.15 6.04 -5.60
C LEU A 238 28.36 4.77 -6.44
N LEU A 239 27.40 4.44 -7.33
CA LEU A 239 27.47 3.26 -8.16
C LEU A 239 28.61 3.31 -9.18
N ARG A 240 29.02 4.51 -9.64
CA ARG A 240 30.16 4.69 -10.55
C ARG A 240 31.54 4.51 -9.92
N GLN A 241 31.63 4.62 -8.59
CA GLN A 241 32.91 4.44 -7.92
C GLN A 241 33.40 2.99 -8.07
N SER A 242 34.52 2.76 -8.69
CA SER A 242 35.08 1.42 -8.89
C SER A 242 35.46 0.70 -7.59
N SER A 243 35.70 1.46 -6.52
CA SER A 243 35.92 0.93 -5.18
C SER A 243 34.67 0.35 -4.53
N THR A 244 33.44 0.71 -5.03
CA THR A 244 32.20 0.20 -4.49
C THR A 244 31.72 -0.98 -5.34
N ARG A 245 31.73 -2.16 -4.76
CA ARG A 245 31.06 -3.32 -5.33
C ARG A 245 29.60 -3.26 -4.95
N SER A 246 28.83 -2.42 -5.65
CA SER A 246 27.41 -2.21 -5.35
C SER A 246 26.53 -2.34 -6.57
N ARG A 247 25.27 -2.74 -6.37
CA ARG A 247 24.22 -2.81 -7.40
C ARG A 247 22.93 -2.22 -6.87
N LEU A 248 22.14 -1.65 -7.79
CA LEU A 248 20.76 -1.25 -7.53
C LEU A 248 19.83 -2.24 -8.23
N VAL A 249 18.90 -2.81 -7.48
CA VAL A 249 17.84 -3.69 -8.00
C VAL A 249 16.48 -2.97 -7.89
N LEU A 250 15.86 -2.74 -9.04
CA LEU A 250 14.53 -2.12 -9.15
C LEU A 250 13.51 -3.21 -9.49
N VAL A 251 12.72 -3.59 -8.50
CA VAL A 251 11.70 -4.63 -8.62
C VAL A 251 10.35 -4.00 -8.92
N GLY A 252 9.78 -4.35 -10.08
CA GLY A 252 8.48 -3.90 -10.52
C GLY A 252 8.45 -3.43 -11.96
N GLY A 253 7.26 -3.28 -12.48
CA GLY A 253 6.99 -2.77 -13.82
C GLY A 253 6.25 -1.43 -13.79
N GLY A 254 6.14 -0.80 -14.94
CA GLY A 254 5.37 0.43 -15.08
C GLY A 254 5.81 1.28 -16.28
N PRO A 255 5.04 2.31 -16.62
CA PRO A 255 5.27 3.14 -17.81
C PRO A 255 6.57 3.93 -17.79
N ALA A 256 7.22 4.08 -16.63
CA ALA A 256 8.51 4.78 -16.54
C ALA A 256 9.72 3.87 -16.82
N LEU A 257 9.54 2.57 -17.09
CA LEU A 257 10.64 1.61 -17.22
C LEU A 257 11.67 2.02 -18.28
N GLU A 258 11.22 2.32 -19.50
CA GLU A 258 12.14 2.68 -20.61
C GLU A 258 12.87 3.98 -20.32
N PHE A 259 12.17 5.01 -19.85
CA PHE A 259 12.79 6.27 -19.42
C PHE A 259 13.88 6.03 -18.35
N LEU A 260 13.63 5.15 -17.36
CA LEU A 260 14.61 4.86 -16.31
C LEU A 260 15.80 4.06 -16.82
N ARG A 261 15.63 3.22 -17.85
CA ARG A 261 16.73 2.52 -18.53
C ARG A 261 17.63 3.51 -19.28
N GLU A 262 17.03 4.39 -20.07
CA GLU A 262 17.75 5.45 -20.77
C GLU A 262 18.51 6.35 -19.78
N LEU A 263 17.85 6.80 -18.73
CA LEU A 263 18.47 7.60 -17.69
C LEU A 263 19.65 6.87 -17.02
N SER A 264 19.54 5.55 -16.79
CA SER A 264 20.65 4.76 -16.21
C SER A 264 21.85 4.72 -17.16
N HIS A 265 21.62 4.66 -18.47
CA HIS A 265 22.66 4.73 -19.48
C HIS A 265 23.33 6.13 -19.49
N ASP A 266 22.54 7.20 -19.52
CA ASP A 266 23.04 8.58 -19.51
C ASP A 266 23.85 8.91 -18.25
N LEU A 267 23.46 8.31 -17.12
CA LEU A 267 24.19 8.43 -15.86
C LEU A 267 25.43 7.52 -15.79
N GLY A 268 25.68 6.68 -16.79
CA GLY A 268 26.82 5.76 -16.81
C GLY A 268 26.79 4.68 -15.74
N ILE A 269 25.57 4.16 -15.42
CA ILE A 269 25.35 3.13 -14.40
C ILE A 269 24.48 1.96 -14.90
N ALA A 270 24.26 1.84 -16.20
CA ALA A 270 23.40 0.81 -16.76
C ALA A 270 23.81 -0.62 -16.39
N ASP A 271 25.12 -0.88 -16.27
CA ASP A 271 25.72 -2.15 -15.84
C ASP A 271 25.55 -2.43 -14.33
N LYS A 272 25.20 -1.42 -13.55
CA LYS A 272 25.01 -1.49 -12.08
C LYS A 272 23.54 -1.55 -11.66
N VAL A 273 22.60 -1.34 -12.59
CA VAL A 273 21.17 -1.31 -12.30
C VAL A 273 20.48 -2.52 -12.92
N VAL A 274 19.78 -3.29 -12.10
CA VAL A 274 18.97 -4.42 -12.55
C VAL A 274 17.49 -4.02 -12.52
N PHE A 275 16.84 -4.07 -13.67
CA PHE A 275 15.39 -3.91 -13.81
C PHE A 275 14.76 -5.29 -13.96
N THR A 276 14.01 -5.74 -12.96
CA THR A 276 13.45 -7.09 -12.97
C THR A 276 12.12 -7.19 -13.77
N GLY A 277 11.46 -6.06 -14.01
CA GLY A 277 10.07 -6.07 -14.44
C GLY A 277 9.14 -6.53 -13.33
N PHE A 278 7.92 -6.93 -13.69
CA PHE A 278 6.95 -7.47 -12.75
C PHE A 278 7.45 -8.77 -12.13
N VAL A 279 7.41 -8.84 -10.81
CA VAL A 279 7.72 -10.04 -10.02
C VAL A 279 6.45 -10.45 -9.28
N PRO A 280 6.04 -11.72 -9.35
CA PRO A 280 4.92 -12.24 -8.58
C PRO A 280 5.11 -11.99 -7.08
N PRO A 281 4.04 -11.60 -6.35
CA PRO A 281 4.15 -11.27 -4.93
C PRO A 281 4.82 -12.35 -4.08
N GLU A 282 4.58 -13.63 -4.38
CA GLU A 282 5.16 -14.76 -3.66
C GLU A 282 6.67 -14.88 -3.78
N LYS A 283 7.28 -14.29 -4.81
CA LYS A 283 8.74 -14.25 -5.02
C LYS A 283 9.40 -12.99 -4.48
N THR A 284 8.63 -11.98 -4.07
CA THR A 284 9.20 -10.72 -3.58
C THR A 284 10.05 -10.88 -2.32
N PRO A 285 9.76 -11.79 -1.36
CA PRO A 285 10.61 -11.99 -0.19
C PRO A 285 12.07 -12.31 -0.52
N ASP A 286 12.33 -13.04 -1.61
CA ASP A 286 13.70 -13.40 -2.03
C ASP A 286 14.50 -12.14 -2.40
N TYR A 287 13.87 -11.14 -3.04
CA TYR A 287 14.52 -9.88 -3.40
C TYR A 287 14.90 -9.07 -2.17
N TYR A 288 14.03 -9.04 -1.16
CA TYR A 288 14.37 -8.41 0.11
C TYR A 288 15.52 -9.16 0.79
N ALA A 289 15.46 -10.47 0.87
CA ALA A 289 16.54 -11.29 1.48
C ALA A 289 17.87 -11.17 0.74
N ALA A 290 17.87 -11.05 -0.60
CA ALA A 290 19.06 -10.91 -1.42
C ALA A 290 19.77 -9.55 -1.27
N SER A 291 19.11 -8.57 -0.66
CA SER A 291 19.54 -7.18 -0.58
C SER A 291 20.18 -6.83 0.76
N ASP A 292 20.80 -5.66 0.84
CA ASP A 292 21.54 -5.21 2.01
C ASP A 292 20.98 -3.90 2.60
N MET A 293 20.26 -3.11 1.79
CA MET A 293 19.51 -1.93 2.22
C MET A 293 18.35 -1.67 1.28
N PHE A 294 17.33 -0.99 1.78
CA PHE A 294 16.18 -0.56 1.01
C PHE A 294 16.21 0.95 0.77
N VAL A 295 15.97 1.38 -0.47
CA VAL A 295 16.03 2.80 -0.87
C VAL A 295 14.70 3.25 -1.43
N PHE A 296 14.13 4.36 -0.89
CA PHE A 296 12.80 4.78 -1.24
C PHE A 296 12.66 6.31 -1.31
N ALA A 297 12.31 6.82 -2.48
CA ALA A 297 12.31 8.26 -2.76
C ALA A 297 10.93 8.87 -2.99
N SER A 298 9.85 8.08 -2.87
CA SER A 298 8.49 8.58 -3.09
C SER A 298 8.10 9.65 -2.07
N ARG A 299 7.34 10.65 -2.53
CA ARG A 299 6.88 11.78 -1.71
C ARG A 299 5.36 11.80 -1.50
N THR A 300 4.65 10.79 -1.97
CA THR A 300 3.18 10.78 -2.02
C THR A 300 2.56 9.56 -1.35
N GLU A 301 3.35 8.77 -0.64
CA GLU A 301 2.86 7.57 0.02
C GLU A 301 1.95 7.89 1.20
N THR A 302 0.87 7.17 1.29
CA THR A 302 0.00 7.19 2.47
C THR A 302 0.61 6.42 3.64
N GLN A 303 1.38 5.35 3.36
CA GLN A 303 2.06 4.54 4.37
C GLN A 303 3.43 4.01 3.90
N GLY A 304 3.55 3.51 2.64
CA GLY A 304 4.77 2.85 2.16
C GLY A 304 4.89 1.41 2.62
N VAL A 305 3.97 0.55 2.21
CA VAL A 305 3.93 -0.88 2.60
C VAL A 305 5.25 -1.59 2.29
N SER A 306 5.90 -1.31 1.15
CA SER A 306 7.19 -1.90 0.79
C SER A 306 8.34 -1.53 1.74
N ILE A 307 8.23 -0.43 2.47
CA ILE A 307 9.18 -0.08 3.56
C ILE A 307 8.97 -1.02 4.74
N ALA A 308 7.71 -1.29 5.12
CA ALA A 308 7.40 -2.24 6.18
C ALA A 308 7.89 -3.65 5.82
N GLU A 309 7.69 -4.09 4.57
CA GLU A 309 8.22 -5.36 4.05
C GLU A 309 9.75 -5.44 4.15
N ALA A 310 10.45 -4.36 3.77
CA ALA A 310 11.91 -4.26 3.88
C ALA A 310 12.38 -4.37 5.34
N LEU A 311 11.73 -3.67 6.26
CA LEU A 311 12.04 -3.73 7.69
C LEU A 311 11.79 -5.13 8.26
N ALA A 312 10.72 -5.81 7.83
CA ALA A 312 10.46 -7.20 8.25
C ALA A 312 11.52 -8.17 7.73
N ALA A 313 12.03 -7.97 6.52
CA ALA A 313 13.18 -8.71 6.00
C ALA A 313 14.49 -8.34 6.71
N GLY A 314 14.50 -7.32 7.57
CA GLY A 314 15.67 -6.84 8.28
C GLY A 314 16.56 -5.91 7.45
N LEU A 315 16.02 -5.23 6.44
CA LEU A 315 16.76 -4.26 5.67
C LEU A 315 16.70 -2.87 6.33
N PRO A 316 17.84 -2.22 6.59
CA PRO A 316 17.84 -0.81 6.93
C PRO A 316 17.36 0.01 5.74
N CYS A 317 16.53 1.03 6.01
CA CYS A 317 15.87 1.81 4.97
C CYS A 317 16.46 3.22 4.86
N VAL A 318 16.72 3.68 3.63
CA VAL A 318 16.97 5.10 3.34
C VAL A 318 15.73 5.66 2.65
N VAL A 319 15.04 6.59 3.31
CA VAL A 319 13.76 7.10 2.83
C VAL A 319 13.73 8.63 2.78
N VAL A 320 13.05 9.17 1.77
CA VAL A 320 12.71 10.60 1.76
C VAL A 320 11.62 10.86 2.80
N GLY A 321 11.86 11.79 3.71
CA GLY A 321 10.94 12.19 4.76
C GLY A 321 9.75 12.96 4.21
N ALA A 322 8.77 12.26 3.65
CA ALA A 322 7.55 12.85 3.12
C ALA A 322 6.35 11.93 3.38
N MET A 323 5.26 12.52 3.87
CA MET A 323 4.01 11.83 4.13
C MET A 323 4.19 10.56 4.99
N GLY A 324 3.35 9.55 4.81
CA GLY A 324 3.36 8.32 5.60
C GLY A 324 4.55 7.39 5.39
N ALA A 325 5.32 7.56 4.31
CA ALA A 325 6.49 6.71 4.04
C ALA A 325 7.55 6.76 5.14
N ALA A 326 7.78 7.95 5.72
CA ALA A 326 8.78 8.15 6.76
C ALA A 326 8.38 7.56 8.13
N GLU A 327 7.09 7.33 8.36
CA GLU A 327 6.59 6.94 9.69
C GLU A 327 6.96 5.49 10.10
N ALA A 328 7.21 4.63 9.12
CA ALA A 328 7.67 3.26 9.38
C ALA A 328 9.15 3.21 9.79
N VAL A 329 9.92 4.28 9.53
CA VAL A 329 11.35 4.34 9.80
C VAL A 329 11.64 5.20 11.03
N THR A 330 12.23 4.59 12.05
CA THR A 330 12.79 5.33 13.19
C THR A 330 14.19 5.78 12.83
N ASN A 331 14.33 7.10 12.53
CA ASN A 331 15.58 7.69 12.07
C ASN A 331 16.77 7.38 12.99
N GLY A 332 17.89 6.91 12.44
CA GLY A 332 19.08 6.51 13.19
C GLY A 332 18.97 5.13 13.88
N VAL A 333 17.82 4.46 13.83
CA VAL A 333 17.60 3.17 14.51
C VAL A 333 17.49 2.03 13.51
N ASN A 334 16.46 2.03 12.66
CA ASN A 334 16.22 0.99 11.64
C ASN A 334 16.35 1.53 10.21
N GLY A 335 16.84 2.78 10.06
CA GLY A 335 17.04 3.44 8.79
C GLY A 335 17.37 4.90 8.95
N ILE A 336 17.48 5.61 7.83
CA ILE A 336 17.81 7.03 7.76
C ILE A 336 16.70 7.77 6.98
N VAL A 337 16.11 8.76 7.61
CA VAL A 337 15.09 9.63 7.00
C VAL A 337 15.76 10.94 6.57
N VAL A 338 15.64 11.30 5.30
CA VAL A 338 16.32 12.49 4.75
C VAL A 338 15.34 13.45 4.06
N PRO A 339 15.67 14.75 3.98
CA PRO A 339 14.91 15.69 3.16
C PRO A 339 15.04 15.33 1.66
N PRO A 340 14.11 15.80 0.78
CA PRO A 340 14.11 15.49 -0.66
C PRO A 340 15.19 16.29 -1.40
N ARG A 341 16.45 16.05 -1.07
CA ARG A 341 17.66 16.64 -1.68
C ARG A 341 18.61 15.50 -2.07
N GLU A 342 19.07 15.48 -3.31
CA GLU A 342 19.92 14.40 -3.84
C GLU A 342 21.18 14.18 -2.98
N ASN A 343 21.84 15.26 -2.55
CA ASN A 343 23.04 15.13 -1.71
C ASN A 343 22.74 14.50 -0.34
N ALA A 344 21.60 14.85 0.28
CA ALA A 344 21.22 14.26 1.56
C ALA A 344 20.90 12.78 1.42
N PHE A 345 20.18 12.39 0.36
CA PHE A 345 19.87 11.00 0.06
C PHE A 345 21.13 10.20 -0.26
N ARG A 346 22.00 10.76 -1.10
CA ARG A 346 23.31 10.16 -1.43
C ARG A 346 24.15 9.92 -0.18
N ASN A 347 24.29 10.91 0.69
CA ASN A 347 25.08 10.79 1.91
C ASN A 347 24.53 9.70 2.85
N ALA A 348 23.22 9.59 3.00
CA ALA A 348 22.59 8.53 3.79
C ALA A 348 22.84 7.13 3.20
N VAL A 349 22.73 6.99 1.88
CA VAL A 349 23.08 5.74 1.19
C VAL A 349 24.56 5.42 1.37
N ALA A 350 25.46 6.43 1.24
CA ALA A 350 26.89 6.27 1.43
C ALA A 350 27.23 5.79 2.84
N GLN A 351 26.59 6.33 3.88
CA GLN A 351 26.79 5.86 5.25
C GLN A 351 26.53 4.36 5.38
N LEU A 352 25.39 3.87 4.87
CA LEU A 352 25.08 2.45 4.92
C LEU A 352 25.94 1.61 3.96
N LEU A 353 26.40 2.19 2.85
CA LEU A 353 27.25 1.49 1.88
C LEU A 353 28.64 1.22 2.43
N PHE A 354 29.25 2.23 3.07
CA PHE A 354 30.65 2.18 3.52
C PHE A 354 30.83 1.76 4.98
N ASP A 355 29.75 1.72 5.77
CA ASP A 355 29.79 1.28 7.17
C ASP A 355 28.99 -0.03 7.35
N PRO A 356 29.63 -1.19 7.25
CA PRO A 356 29.00 -2.49 7.47
C PRO A 356 28.49 -2.68 8.90
N GLN A 357 29.12 -2.04 9.90
CA GLN A 357 28.71 -2.17 11.31
C GLN A 357 27.43 -1.41 11.57
N LEU A 358 27.32 -0.17 11.08
CA LEU A 358 26.09 0.60 11.13
C LEU A 358 24.95 -0.13 10.41
N ARG A 359 25.22 -0.63 9.20
CA ARG A 359 24.24 -1.40 8.41
C ARG A 359 23.75 -2.63 9.16
N ALA A 360 24.66 -3.41 9.76
CA ALA A 360 24.31 -4.58 10.55
C ALA A 360 23.54 -4.23 11.84
N SER A 361 23.88 -3.12 12.49
CA SER A 361 23.18 -2.62 13.67
C SER A 361 21.73 -2.25 13.33
N MET A 362 21.53 -1.44 12.29
CA MET A 362 20.19 -1.04 11.83
C MET A 362 19.38 -2.25 11.34
N SER A 363 20.02 -3.24 10.71
CA SER A 363 19.39 -4.49 10.28
C SER A 363 18.83 -5.28 11.47
N ARG A 364 19.59 -5.41 12.57
CA ARG A 364 19.08 -6.04 13.81
C ARG A 364 17.87 -5.28 14.36
N LYS A 365 17.96 -3.94 14.42
CA LYS A 365 16.86 -3.11 14.93
C LYS A 365 15.61 -3.18 14.03
N ALA A 366 15.77 -3.28 12.72
CA ALA A 366 14.66 -3.49 11.80
C ALA A 366 13.91 -4.80 12.12
N ARG A 367 14.64 -5.91 12.35
CA ARG A 367 14.03 -7.20 12.76
C ARG A 367 13.37 -7.13 14.13
N GLU A 368 14.02 -6.51 15.12
CA GLU A 368 13.47 -6.36 16.49
C GLU A 368 12.14 -5.59 16.50
N LEU A 369 12.00 -4.57 15.65
CA LEU A 369 10.81 -3.74 15.59
C LEU A 369 9.73 -4.29 14.64
N SER A 370 10.06 -5.25 13.77
CA SER A 370 9.16 -5.77 12.74
C SER A 370 7.86 -6.39 13.28
N PRO A 371 7.77 -7.02 14.47
CA PRO A 371 6.52 -7.53 14.99
C PRO A 371 5.43 -6.46 15.17
N SER A 372 5.84 -5.18 15.34
CA SER A 372 4.90 -4.07 15.41
C SER A 372 4.21 -3.76 14.07
N LEU A 373 4.76 -4.26 12.97
CA LEU A 373 4.26 -4.08 11.60
C LEU A 373 3.38 -5.26 11.14
N SER A 374 3.12 -6.23 12.02
CA SER A 374 2.43 -7.47 11.66
C SER A 374 0.96 -7.24 11.27
N GLN A 375 0.48 -8.08 10.35
CA GLN A 375 -0.92 -8.13 9.96
C GLN A 375 -1.84 -8.42 11.16
N SER A 376 -1.40 -9.29 12.05
CA SER A 376 -2.15 -9.66 13.26
C SER A 376 -2.45 -8.42 14.11
N ARG A 377 -1.44 -7.59 14.44
CA ARG A 377 -1.65 -6.35 15.22
C ARG A 377 -2.55 -5.33 14.53
N SER A 378 -2.40 -5.19 13.21
CA SER A 378 -3.28 -4.31 12.44
C SER A 378 -4.74 -4.76 12.52
N VAL A 379 -4.97 -6.07 12.43
CA VAL A 379 -6.33 -6.64 12.53
C VAL A 379 -6.86 -6.60 13.96
N ASP A 380 -6.03 -6.74 14.99
CA ASP A 380 -6.45 -6.53 16.40
C ASP A 380 -7.04 -5.12 16.58
N ALA A 381 -6.29 -4.09 16.17
CA ALA A 381 -6.75 -2.70 16.24
C ALA A 381 -8.00 -2.45 15.37
N LEU A 382 -8.10 -3.13 14.23
CA LEU A 382 -9.26 -3.03 13.35
C LEU A 382 -10.51 -3.65 13.99
N LEU A 383 -10.40 -4.80 14.64
CA LEU A 383 -11.51 -5.48 15.33
C LEU A 383 -11.98 -4.68 16.55
N GLU A 384 -11.06 -4.09 17.31
CA GLU A 384 -11.41 -3.18 18.41
C GLU A 384 -12.23 -1.98 17.88
N LEU A 385 -11.77 -1.37 16.79
CA LEU A 385 -12.48 -0.27 16.15
C LEU A 385 -13.87 -0.69 15.64
N TYR A 386 -13.98 -1.86 15.00
CA TYR A 386 -15.26 -2.35 14.50
C TYR A 386 -16.27 -2.50 15.61
N ARG A 387 -15.89 -3.16 16.71
CA ARG A 387 -16.77 -3.35 17.89
C ARG A 387 -17.20 -2.01 18.48
N ALA A 388 -16.24 -1.10 18.70
CA ALA A 388 -16.55 0.23 19.22
C ALA A 388 -17.52 1.01 18.32
N THR A 389 -17.39 0.86 16.97
CA THR A 389 -18.28 1.55 16.02
C THR A 389 -19.68 0.93 15.99
N ILE A 390 -19.78 -0.39 16.13
CA ILE A 390 -21.07 -1.12 16.22
C ILE A 390 -21.81 -0.72 17.50
N ASP A 391 -21.11 -0.72 18.64
CA ASP A 391 -21.67 -0.39 19.95
C ASP A 391 -22.19 1.04 20.00
N ALA A 392 -21.45 1.99 19.39
CA ALA A 392 -21.85 3.39 19.33
C ALA A 392 -23.14 3.65 18.52
N GLN A 393 -23.50 2.77 17.58
CA GLN A 393 -24.76 2.87 16.83
C GLN A 393 -25.93 2.17 17.54
N SER A 394 -25.64 1.28 18.49
CA SER A 394 -26.66 0.53 19.23
C SER A 394 -27.11 1.28 20.50
N SER A 395 -26.39 2.35 20.88
CA SER A 395 -26.67 3.26 21.98
C SER A 395 -27.48 4.46 21.54
#